data_e8f8e16e5219a78f4a076b684418ce31
#
_entry.id   e8f8e16e5219a78f4a076b684418ce31
#
_cell.length_a   1.000
_cell.length_b   1.000
_cell.length_c   1.000
_cell.angle_alpha   90.00
_cell.angle_beta   90.00
_cell.angle_gamma   90.00
#
_symmetry.space_group_name_H-M   'P 1'
#
loop_
_entity.id
_entity.type
_entity.pdbx_description
1 polymer ?
#
loop_
_entity_poly.entity_id
_entity_poly.type
_entity_poly.pdbx_seq_one_letter_code
_entity_poly.pdbx_strand_id
1 'polypeptide(L)'
;DDSIDGISAAEQVGKKYSTLKAGIGIGSHNLRGNRQPIRGGEAINTGVLSHAKSIEESILSCSQGNIRKGSITFNWLGWHIDFEDLIYFKNSARLDSDSMKKSDHMIMLNGYLLRRALTGKAIWLFSPEEVPALKKAFFSSDLKLFAELYEEAIENPNLTKKSIPGDLWFTTILTERQSTGRIYLGFMDNFNKYSGYNDKVAPVRQSNLCVEISQ
;
A
#
# COMPACT_ATOMS: atom_id res chain seq x y z
N ASP A 1 2.80 12.65 -1.03
CA ASP A 1 3.67 12.42 -2.17
C ASP A 1 4.94 11.69 -1.74
N ASP A 2 5.81 11.36 -2.70
CA ASP A 2 7.06 10.65 -2.49
C ASP A 2 8.21 11.64 -2.20
N SER A 3 8.04 12.42 -1.14
CA SER A 3 9.03 13.37 -0.65
C SER A 3 9.07 13.35 0.88
N ILE A 4 10.18 13.81 1.46
CA ILE A 4 10.31 13.93 2.92
C ILE A 4 9.24 14.86 3.49
N ASP A 5 8.94 15.95 2.79
CA ASP A 5 7.88 16.90 3.22
C ASP A 5 6.50 16.23 3.21
N GLY A 6 6.18 15.45 2.15
CA GLY A 6 4.91 14.73 2.06
C GLY A 6 4.77 13.63 3.11
N ILE A 7 5.84 12.90 3.41
CA ILE A 7 5.87 11.87 4.45
C ILE A 7 5.70 12.53 5.82
N SER A 8 6.43 13.62 6.09
CA SER A 8 6.34 14.38 7.34
C SER A 8 4.94 15.00 7.53
N ALA A 9 4.32 15.50 6.46
CA ALA A 9 2.96 16.01 6.50
C ALA A 9 1.95 14.92 6.86
N ALA A 10 2.07 13.72 6.27
CA ALA A 10 1.21 12.58 6.61
C ALA A 10 1.37 12.17 8.09
N GLU A 11 2.60 12.18 8.61
CA GLU A 11 2.89 11.92 10.02
C GLU A 11 2.24 12.96 10.94
N GLN A 12 2.36 14.26 10.61
CA GLN A 12 1.75 15.33 11.40
C GLN A 12 0.22 15.25 11.40
N VAL A 13 -0.39 14.95 10.26
CA VAL A 13 -1.84 14.75 10.16
C VAL A 13 -2.27 13.57 11.02
N GLY A 14 -1.56 12.44 10.94
CA GLY A 14 -1.84 11.27 11.76
C GLY A 14 -1.77 11.57 13.25
N LYS A 15 -0.76 12.31 13.71
CA LYS A 15 -0.64 12.77 15.11
C LYS A 15 -1.84 13.63 15.54
N LYS A 16 -2.23 14.61 14.72
CA LYS A 16 -3.39 15.48 15.02
C LYS A 16 -4.68 14.68 15.15
N TYR A 17 -4.96 13.75 14.25
CA TYR A 17 -6.13 12.88 14.34
C TYR A 17 -6.10 12.01 15.60
N SER A 18 -4.94 11.43 15.93
CA SER A 18 -4.76 10.62 17.13
C SER A 18 -5.03 11.42 18.40
N THR A 19 -4.56 12.66 18.52
CA THR A 19 -4.85 13.54 19.69
C THR A 19 -6.33 13.89 19.83
N LEU A 20 -7.09 13.85 18.73
CA LEU A 20 -8.54 14.05 18.69
C LEU A 20 -9.34 12.75 18.91
N LYS A 21 -8.69 11.66 19.31
CA LYS A 21 -9.26 10.31 19.52
C LYS A 21 -9.79 9.64 18.25
N ALA A 22 -9.36 10.08 17.08
CA ALA A 22 -9.71 9.49 15.81
C ALA A 22 -8.67 8.48 15.35
N GLY A 23 -9.11 7.40 14.69
CA GLY A 23 -8.27 6.54 13.90
C GLY A 23 -8.10 7.08 12.47
N ILE A 24 -7.06 6.65 11.78
CA ILE A 24 -6.76 7.15 10.44
C ILE A 24 -6.31 6.02 9.51
N GLY A 25 -6.69 6.10 8.22
CA GLY A 25 -6.07 5.35 7.14
C GLY A 25 -5.02 6.20 6.44
N ILE A 26 -3.85 5.64 6.16
CA ILE A 26 -2.76 6.31 5.45
C ILE A 26 -2.33 5.47 4.27
N GLY A 27 -2.32 6.08 3.07
CA GLY A 27 -1.88 5.44 1.83
C GLY A 27 -0.39 5.63 1.56
N SER A 28 0.32 4.54 1.25
CA SER A 28 1.72 4.56 0.81
C SER A 28 1.89 4.37 -0.70
N HIS A 29 0.81 4.42 -1.45
CA HIS A 29 0.76 4.12 -2.88
C HIS A 29 1.61 5.05 -3.76
N ASN A 30 2.15 6.12 -3.20
CA ASN A 30 3.08 7.01 -3.91
C ASN A 30 4.55 6.76 -3.55
N LEU A 31 4.83 6.01 -2.49
CA LEU A 31 6.21 5.79 -2.05
C LEU A 31 6.92 4.83 -3.00
N ARG A 32 8.16 5.18 -3.35
CA ARG A 32 9.04 4.33 -4.14
C ARG A 32 9.55 3.14 -3.35
N GLY A 33 9.98 2.09 -4.06
CA GLY A 33 10.51 0.89 -3.46
C GLY A 33 11.89 1.06 -2.81
N ASN A 34 12.27 0.05 -2.05
CA ASN A 34 13.58 -0.06 -1.44
C ASN A 34 14.67 -0.09 -2.53
N ARG A 35 15.80 0.56 -2.26
CA ARG A 35 16.96 0.73 -3.14
C ARG A 35 16.71 1.54 -4.42
N GLN A 36 15.54 2.16 -4.56
CA GLN A 36 15.32 3.10 -5.66
C GLN A 36 16.14 4.37 -5.45
N PRO A 37 16.74 4.93 -6.53
CA PRO A 37 17.58 6.12 -6.45
C PRO A 37 16.73 7.35 -6.07
N ILE A 38 17.32 8.22 -5.26
CA ILE A 38 16.81 9.54 -4.93
C ILE A 38 17.85 10.61 -5.24
N ARG A 39 17.42 11.84 -5.47
CA ARG A 39 18.30 12.98 -5.82
C ARG A 39 19.24 12.68 -7.00
N GLY A 40 18.70 12.11 -8.08
CA GLY A 40 19.53 11.79 -9.25
C GLY A 40 20.57 10.68 -9.02
N GLY A 41 20.42 9.85 -7.99
CA GLY A 41 21.34 8.76 -7.65
C GLY A 41 22.33 9.07 -6.52
N GLU A 42 22.27 10.27 -5.93
CA GLU A 42 23.14 10.64 -4.78
C GLU A 42 22.83 9.82 -3.52
N ALA A 43 21.61 9.33 -3.38
CA ALA A 43 21.20 8.51 -2.26
C ALA A 43 20.22 7.42 -2.71
N ILE A 44 19.98 6.46 -1.82
CA ILE A 44 19.14 5.29 -2.05
C ILE A 44 18.00 5.29 -1.02
N ASN A 45 16.77 5.04 -1.48
CA ASN A 45 15.61 4.93 -0.61
C ASN A 45 15.69 3.67 0.28
N THR A 46 15.23 3.80 1.51
CA THR A 46 15.19 2.70 2.49
C THR A 46 13.91 1.85 2.41
N GLY A 47 13.02 2.16 1.46
CA GLY A 47 11.77 1.45 1.24
C GLY A 47 10.60 1.94 2.09
N VAL A 48 9.42 1.41 1.77
CA VAL A 48 8.15 1.81 2.40
C VAL A 48 8.12 1.48 3.89
N LEU A 49 8.71 0.34 4.31
CA LEU A 49 8.67 -0.13 5.69
C LEU A 49 9.25 0.88 6.68
N SER A 50 10.39 1.48 6.36
CA SER A 50 11.06 2.44 7.24
C SER A 50 10.20 3.67 7.53
N HIS A 51 9.58 4.22 6.49
CA HIS A 51 8.68 5.38 6.61
C HIS A 51 7.37 5.01 7.32
N ALA A 52 6.81 3.85 7.02
CA ALA A 52 5.60 3.36 7.66
C ALA A 52 5.78 3.17 9.18
N LYS A 53 6.93 2.66 9.62
CA LYS A 53 7.28 2.53 11.05
C LYS A 53 7.40 3.88 11.74
N SER A 54 8.06 4.86 11.12
CA SER A 54 8.13 6.22 11.66
C SER A 54 6.74 6.80 11.90
N ILE A 55 5.86 6.67 10.92
CA ILE A 55 4.46 7.13 11.02
C ILE A 55 3.71 6.37 12.12
N GLU A 56 3.85 5.04 12.21
CA GLU A 56 3.22 4.22 13.26
C GLU A 56 3.63 4.70 14.65
N GLU A 57 4.91 4.78 14.93
CA GLU A 57 5.43 5.18 16.25
C GLU A 57 5.04 6.63 16.60
N SER A 58 5.04 7.51 15.62
CA SER A 58 4.59 8.90 15.80
C SER A 58 3.12 9.00 16.22
N ILE A 59 2.24 8.23 15.58
CA ILE A 59 0.81 8.21 15.92
C ILE A 59 0.57 7.57 17.27
N LEU A 60 1.29 6.49 17.58
CA LEU A 60 1.20 5.80 18.87
C LEU A 60 1.72 6.63 20.04
N SER A 61 2.71 7.49 19.80
CA SER A 61 3.26 8.40 20.84
C SER A 61 2.23 9.43 21.32
N CYS A 62 1.21 9.72 20.51
CA CYS A 62 0.12 10.66 20.83
C CYS A 62 -1.07 9.99 21.52
N SER A 63 -0.88 8.82 22.13
CA SER A 63 -1.95 8.13 22.87
C SER A 63 -2.40 8.92 24.09
N GLN A 64 -3.71 8.93 24.35
CA GLN A 64 -4.33 9.76 25.36
C GLN A 64 -4.39 9.03 26.71
N GLY A 65 -3.60 9.50 27.66
CA GLY A 65 -3.75 9.17 29.07
C GLY A 65 -3.86 7.67 29.41
N ASN A 66 -3.15 6.80 28.71
CA ASN A 66 -3.13 5.33 28.86
C ASN A 66 -4.48 4.60 28.64
N ILE A 67 -5.56 5.31 28.28
CA ILE A 67 -6.89 4.70 28.13
C ILE A 67 -7.09 4.15 26.70
N ARG A 68 -6.60 4.86 25.69
CA ARG A 68 -6.70 4.43 24.27
C ARG A 68 -5.47 4.87 23.50
N LYS A 69 -4.85 3.94 22.80
CA LYS A 69 -3.73 4.23 21.89
C LYS A 69 -4.27 4.73 20.55
N GLY A 70 -3.46 5.54 19.85
CA GLY A 70 -3.71 5.87 18.45
C GLY A 70 -3.83 4.59 17.62
N SER A 71 -4.62 4.65 16.54
CA SER A 71 -4.83 3.52 15.64
C SER A 71 -4.70 3.97 14.20
N ILE A 72 -4.03 3.15 13.39
CA ILE A 72 -3.77 3.42 11.99
C ILE A 72 -4.00 2.16 11.16
N THR A 73 -4.55 2.32 9.96
CA THR A 73 -4.54 1.32 8.89
C THR A 73 -3.65 1.81 7.76
N PHE A 74 -2.65 1.02 7.42
CA PHE A 74 -1.68 1.35 6.40
C PHE A 74 -2.10 0.71 5.06
N ASN A 75 -2.37 1.54 4.05
CA ASN A 75 -2.86 1.11 2.74
C ASN A 75 -1.71 1.05 1.74
N TRP A 76 -1.47 -0.09 1.11
CA TRP A 76 -0.36 -0.30 0.18
C TRP A 76 -0.74 -1.16 -1.03
N LEU A 77 0.00 -0.99 -2.13
CA LEU A 77 -0.28 -1.63 -3.41
C LEU A 77 0.13 -3.11 -3.38
N GLY A 78 -0.77 -4.03 -3.71
CA GLY A 78 -0.47 -5.46 -3.80
C GLY A 78 0.50 -5.83 -4.93
N TRP A 79 0.82 -4.88 -5.81
CA TRP A 79 1.83 -5.01 -6.86
C TRP A 79 3.08 -4.14 -6.62
N HIS A 80 3.27 -3.65 -5.38
CA HIS A 80 4.45 -2.87 -4.99
C HIS A 80 5.71 -3.74 -5.00
N ILE A 81 6.86 -3.19 -5.43
CA ILE A 81 8.13 -3.93 -5.49
C ILE A 81 8.61 -4.45 -4.13
N ASP A 82 8.21 -3.78 -3.04
CA ASP A 82 8.50 -4.19 -1.66
C ASP A 82 7.44 -5.18 -1.10
N PHE A 83 6.63 -5.83 -1.94
CA PHE A 83 5.54 -6.72 -1.51
C PHE A 83 6.00 -7.74 -0.45
N GLU A 84 7.16 -8.36 -0.64
CA GLU A 84 7.68 -9.38 0.28
C GLU A 84 7.99 -8.82 1.68
N ASP A 85 8.36 -7.56 1.77
CA ASP A 85 8.57 -6.90 3.07
C ASP A 85 7.23 -6.46 3.67
N LEU A 86 6.33 -5.94 2.85
CA LEU A 86 5.06 -5.36 3.28
C LEU A 86 4.05 -6.43 3.74
N ILE A 87 4.00 -7.58 3.09
CA ILE A 87 3.03 -8.63 3.42
C ILE A 87 3.24 -9.21 4.82
N TYR A 88 4.47 -9.24 5.30
CA TYR A 88 4.82 -9.80 6.61
C TYR A 88 4.89 -8.78 7.74
N PHE A 89 4.41 -7.55 7.56
CA PHE A 89 4.47 -6.51 8.59
C PHE A 89 3.93 -6.92 9.95
N LYS A 90 2.84 -7.67 9.97
CA LYS A 90 2.20 -8.13 11.21
C LYS A 90 2.63 -9.52 11.66
N ASN A 91 3.45 -10.20 10.89
CA ASN A 91 3.86 -11.54 11.21
C ASN A 91 4.63 -11.58 12.55
N SER A 92 4.13 -12.35 13.51
CA SER A 92 4.70 -12.43 14.85
C SER A 92 6.10 -13.05 14.90
N ALA A 93 6.48 -13.83 13.89
CA ALA A 93 7.79 -14.44 13.75
C ALA A 93 8.87 -13.46 13.27
N ARG A 94 8.50 -12.30 12.73
CA ARG A 94 9.46 -11.26 12.35
C ARG A 94 10.00 -10.52 13.56
N LEU A 95 11.24 -10.05 13.44
CA LEU A 95 11.86 -9.16 14.41
C LEU A 95 11.04 -7.86 14.53
N ASP A 96 11.03 -7.24 15.69
CA ASP A 96 10.33 -5.96 15.90
C ASP A 96 10.92 -4.83 15.04
N SER A 97 12.23 -4.92 14.71
CA SER A 97 12.87 -4.01 13.74
C SER A 97 12.23 -4.04 12.36
N ASP A 98 11.65 -5.18 11.95
CA ASP A 98 11.18 -5.43 10.60
C ASP A 98 9.65 -5.63 10.54
N SER A 99 8.92 -5.11 11.53
CA SER A 99 7.48 -5.32 11.64
C SER A 99 6.72 -4.08 12.09
N MET A 100 5.43 -4.01 11.73
CA MET A 100 4.44 -3.03 12.17
C MET A 100 3.27 -3.76 12.84
N LYS A 101 3.50 -4.33 14.01
CA LYS A 101 2.53 -5.22 14.67
C LYS A 101 1.33 -4.49 15.26
N LYS A 102 1.43 -3.19 15.46
CA LYS A 102 0.39 -2.37 16.11
C LYS A 102 -0.64 -1.80 15.15
N SER A 103 -0.27 -1.60 13.87
CA SER A 103 -1.16 -1.08 12.82
C SER A 103 -1.95 -2.18 12.14
N ASP A 104 -3.10 -1.84 11.57
CA ASP A 104 -3.80 -2.68 10.62
C ASP A 104 -3.31 -2.37 9.19
N HIS A 105 -3.58 -3.25 8.25
CA HIS A 105 -3.13 -3.11 6.87
C HIS A 105 -4.27 -3.33 5.89
N MET A 106 -4.29 -2.54 4.82
CA MET A 106 -5.10 -2.81 3.64
C MET A 106 -4.20 -3.03 2.43
N ILE A 107 -4.31 -4.20 1.84
CA ILE A 107 -3.70 -4.51 0.55
C ILE A 107 -4.65 -4.03 -0.54
N MET A 108 -4.17 -3.08 -1.33
CA MET A 108 -4.93 -2.55 -2.47
C MET A 108 -4.73 -3.45 -3.68
N LEU A 109 -5.80 -4.02 -4.16
CA LEU A 109 -5.89 -4.96 -5.26
C LEU A 109 -6.82 -4.43 -6.36
N ASN A 110 -6.91 -5.15 -7.47
CA ASN A 110 -7.98 -5.01 -8.45
C ASN A 110 -8.33 -6.37 -9.07
N GLY A 111 -9.44 -6.41 -9.78
CA GLY A 111 -9.93 -7.64 -10.40
C GLY A 111 -9.01 -8.22 -11.47
N TYR A 112 -8.14 -7.43 -12.09
CA TYR A 112 -7.15 -7.93 -13.06
C TYR A 112 -6.05 -8.74 -12.39
N LEU A 113 -5.43 -8.21 -11.32
CA LEU A 113 -4.39 -8.92 -10.57
C LEU A 113 -4.91 -10.23 -9.99
N LEU A 114 -6.12 -10.21 -9.43
CA LEU A 114 -6.74 -11.43 -8.91
C LEU A 114 -6.95 -12.47 -10.01
N ARG A 115 -7.54 -12.10 -11.15
CA ARG A 115 -7.71 -13.03 -12.28
C ARG A 115 -6.38 -13.57 -12.80
N ARG A 116 -5.36 -12.71 -12.88
CA ARG A 116 -4.02 -13.11 -13.31
C ARG A 116 -3.45 -14.18 -12.39
N ALA A 117 -3.53 -13.97 -11.06
CA ALA A 117 -3.08 -14.93 -10.06
C ALA A 117 -3.85 -16.26 -10.14
N LEU A 118 -5.17 -16.22 -10.22
CA LEU A 118 -6.03 -17.41 -10.30
C LEU A 118 -5.86 -18.22 -11.60
N THR A 119 -5.36 -17.60 -12.67
CA THR A 119 -5.03 -18.29 -13.92
C THR A 119 -3.57 -18.76 -14.00
N GLY A 120 -2.85 -18.74 -12.89
CA GLY A 120 -1.46 -19.24 -12.79
C GLY A 120 -0.41 -18.32 -13.40
N LYS A 121 -0.78 -17.10 -13.79
CA LYS A 121 0.19 -16.11 -14.30
C LYS A 121 0.92 -15.42 -13.15
N ALA A 122 2.21 -15.15 -13.34
CA ALA A 122 3.01 -14.44 -12.36
C ALA A 122 2.51 -13.02 -12.12
N ILE A 123 2.53 -12.57 -10.87
CA ILE A 123 2.33 -11.17 -10.51
C ILE A 123 3.68 -10.46 -10.56
N TRP A 124 3.73 -9.40 -11.34
CA TRP A 124 4.90 -8.54 -11.45
C TRP A 124 4.77 -7.33 -10.52
N LEU A 125 5.85 -7.01 -9.87
CA LEU A 125 5.96 -5.98 -8.86
C LEU A 125 6.82 -4.84 -9.39
N PHE A 126 6.34 -3.61 -9.19
CA PHE A 126 7.00 -2.40 -9.67
C PHE A 126 7.13 -1.36 -8.57
N SER A 127 8.07 -0.44 -8.73
CA SER A 127 8.06 0.81 -7.98
C SER A 127 7.01 1.75 -8.58
N PRO A 128 6.05 2.28 -7.79
CA PRO A 128 4.97 3.11 -8.34
C PRO A 128 5.44 4.39 -9.03
N GLU A 129 6.64 4.86 -8.71
CA GLU A 129 7.25 6.03 -9.31
C GLU A 129 7.71 5.77 -10.75
N GLU A 130 8.24 4.58 -11.04
CA GLU A 130 8.69 4.21 -12.37
C GLU A 130 7.54 3.96 -13.36
N VAL A 131 6.30 3.75 -12.84
CA VAL A 131 5.10 3.42 -13.64
C VAL A 131 3.91 4.33 -13.33
N PRO A 132 4.05 5.66 -13.49
CA PRO A 132 3.01 6.62 -13.09
C PRO A 132 1.68 6.44 -13.84
N ALA A 133 1.71 6.06 -15.10
CA ALA A 133 0.51 5.78 -15.90
C ALA A 133 -0.24 4.55 -15.36
N LEU A 134 0.47 3.47 -15.07
CA LEU A 134 -0.08 2.25 -14.46
C LEU A 134 -0.69 2.56 -13.09
N LYS A 135 0.04 3.31 -12.24
CA LYS A 135 -0.46 3.76 -10.94
C LYS A 135 -1.75 4.57 -11.08
N LYS A 136 -1.83 5.49 -12.03
CA LYS A 136 -3.04 6.26 -12.29
C LYS A 136 -4.20 5.36 -12.72
N ALA A 137 -3.98 4.42 -13.62
CA ALA A 137 -4.99 3.47 -14.08
C ALA A 137 -5.44 2.51 -12.97
N PHE A 138 -4.59 2.18 -12.00
CA PHE A 138 -4.94 1.35 -10.85
C PHE A 138 -6.05 1.96 -9.98
N PHE A 139 -6.09 3.28 -9.87
CA PHE A 139 -7.12 4.02 -9.14
C PHE A 139 -8.28 4.46 -10.06
N SER A 140 -8.64 3.63 -11.01
CA SER A 140 -9.80 3.84 -11.88
C SER A 140 -10.66 2.57 -11.94
N SER A 141 -11.87 2.71 -12.45
CA SER A 141 -12.75 1.59 -12.76
C SER A 141 -12.41 0.87 -14.07
N ASP A 142 -11.45 1.42 -14.85
CA ASP A 142 -11.06 0.90 -16.16
C ASP A 142 -10.00 -0.20 -16.04
N LEU A 143 -10.46 -1.42 -15.79
CA LEU A 143 -9.58 -2.61 -15.72
C LEU A 143 -8.90 -2.95 -17.04
N LYS A 144 -9.47 -2.53 -18.19
CA LYS A 144 -8.85 -2.80 -19.48
C LYS A 144 -7.61 -1.94 -19.67
N LEU A 145 -7.72 -0.65 -19.39
CA LEU A 145 -6.58 0.27 -19.43
C LEU A 145 -5.48 -0.18 -18.44
N PHE A 146 -5.86 -0.59 -17.23
CA PHE A 146 -4.89 -1.11 -16.28
C PHE A 146 -4.17 -2.35 -16.82
N ALA A 147 -4.90 -3.30 -17.43
CA ALA A 147 -4.33 -4.51 -17.98
C ALA A 147 -3.33 -4.22 -19.11
N GLU A 148 -3.66 -3.32 -20.02
CA GLU A 148 -2.80 -2.91 -21.14
C GLU A 148 -1.49 -2.31 -20.63
N LEU A 149 -1.57 -1.34 -19.72
CA LEU A 149 -0.39 -0.70 -19.11
C LEU A 149 0.43 -1.65 -18.24
N TYR A 150 -0.21 -2.63 -17.60
CA TYR A 150 0.50 -3.61 -16.79
C TYR A 150 1.31 -4.57 -17.66
N GLU A 151 0.75 -5.07 -18.77
CA GLU A 151 1.48 -5.92 -19.73
C GLU A 151 2.59 -5.13 -20.43
N GLU A 152 2.37 -3.87 -20.78
CA GLU A 152 3.42 -2.99 -21.31
C GLU A 152 4.58 -2.81 -20.32
N ALA A 153 4.28 -2.62 -19.04
CA ALA A 153 5.30 -2.51 -18.00
C ALA A 153 6.08 -3.83 -17.82
N ILE A 154 5.45 -4.98 -17.98
CA ILE A 154 6.13 -6.28 -17.95
C ILE A 154 7.16 -6.39 -19.07
N GLU A 155 6.82 -5.98 -20.27
CA GLU A 155 7.68 -6.06 -21.44
C GLU A 155 8.81 -5.01 -21.44
N ASN A 156 8.68 -3.92 -20.69
CA ASN A 156 9.65 -2.83 -20.65
C ASN A 156 10.94 -3.27 -19.94
N PRO A 157 12.09 -3.40 -20.64
CA PRO A 157 13.34 -3.85 -20.03
C PRO A 157 14.01 -2.80 -19.13
N ASN A 158 13.59 -1.54 -19.19
CA ASN A 158 14.20 -0.45 -18.43
C ASN A 158 13.60 -0.28 -17.03
N LEU A 159 12.52 -0.99 -16.70
CA LEU A 159 11.91 -0.91 -15.38
C LEU A 159 12.55 -1.87 -14.40
N THR A 160 12.72 -1.40 -13.17
CA THR A 160 13.06 -2.27 -12.05
C THR A 160 11.82 -3.07 -11.66
N LYS A 161 11.89 -4.39 -11.79
CA LYS A 161 10.74 -5.26 -11.54
C LYS A 161 11.14 -6.60 -10.95
N LYS A 162 10.20 -7.19 -10.21
CA LYS A 162 10.29 -8.56 -9.68
C LYS A 162 9.03 -9.31 -10.07
N SER A 163 9.04 -10.63 -10.01
CA SER A 163 7.84 -11.44 -10.22
C SER A 163 7.67 -12.47 -9.11
N ILE A 164 6.43 -12.77 -8.78
CA ILE A 164 6.04 -13.82 -7.85
C ILE A 164 5.04 -14.73 -8.59
N PRO A 165 5.12 -16.07 -8.49
CA PRO A 165 4.08 -16.95 -8.98
C PRO A 165 2.72 -16.53 -8.42
N GLY A 166 1.69 -16.46 -9.28
CA GLY A 166 0.40 -15.87 -8.89
C GLY A 166 -0.31 -16.63 -7.77
N ASP A 167 -0.20 -17.97 -7.79
CA ASP A 167 -0.70 -18.84 -6.74
C ASP A 167 0.00 -18.58 -5.39
N LEU A 168 1.33 -18.42 -5.42
CA LEU A 168 2.11 -18.09 -4.23
C LEU A 168 1.76 -16.68 -3.69
N TRP A 169 1.65 -15.70 -4.58
CA TRP A 169 1.25 -14.33 -4.20
C TRP A 169 -0.11 -14.33 -3.49
N PHE A 170 -1.10 -15.00 -4.06
CA PHE A 170 -2.45 -15.03 -3.50
C PHE A 170 -2.54 -15.85 -2.21
N THR A 171 -1.90 -17.03 -2.17
CA THR A 171 -1.87 -17.87 -0.97
C THR A 171 -1.15 -17.19 0.18
N THR A 172 -0.06 -16.46 -0.09
CA THR A 172 0.67 -15.69 0.93
C THR A 172 -0.25 -14.62 1.53
N ILE A 173 -0.98 -13.86 0.71
CA ILE A 173 -1.95 -12.87 1.19
C ILE A 173 -2.99 -13.51 2.10
N LEU A 174 -3.57 -14.63 1.70
CA LEU A 174 -4.61 -15.32 2.49
C LEU A 174 -4.05 -15.89 3.79
N THR A 175 -2.85 -16.46 3.76
CA THR A 175 -2.18 -17.03 4.94
C THR A 175 -1.87 -15.95 5.97
N GLU A 176 -1.27 -14.83 5.55
CA GLU A 176 -0.97 -13.72 6.45
C GLU A 176 -2.25 -13.06 6.99
N ARG A 177 -3.27 -12.94 6.16
CA ARG A 177 -4.58 -12.45 6.60
C ARG A 177 -5.22 -13.38 7.65
N GLN A 178 -5.14 -14.68 7.46
CA GLN A 178 -5.67 -15.66 8.40
C GLN A 178 -4.88 -15.65 9.72
N SER A 179 -3.56 -15.62 9.65
CA SER A 179 -2.70 -15.70 10.85
C SER A 179 -2.74 -14.43 11.69
N THR A 180 -2.88 -13.25 11.06
CA THR A 180 -2.87 -11.96 11.76
C THR A 180 -4.27 -11.44 12.11
N GLY A 181 -5.30 -11.83 11.34
CA GLY A 181 -6.68 -11.41 11.51
C GLY A 181 -6.96 -9.93 11.17
N ARG A 182 -5.97 -9.18 10.69
CA ARG A 182 -6.06 -7.71 10.54
C ARG A 182 -5.47 -7.18 9.23
N ILE A 183 -5.64 -7.94 8.16
CA ILE A 183 -5.30 -7.50 6.81
C ILE A 183 -6.59 -7.37 6.00
N TYR A 184 -6.93 -6.16 5.60
CA TYR A 184 -8.03 -5.87 4.70
C TYR A 184 -7.62 -6.07 3.25
N LEU A 185 -8.56 -6.41 2.38
CA LEU A 185 -8.39 -6.47 0.93
C LEU A 185 -9.28 -5.42 0.28
N GLY A 186 -8.69 -4.40 -0.32
CA GLY A 186 -9.40 -3.32 -1.00
C GLY A 186 -9.32 -3.48 -2.53
N PHE A 187 -10.43 -3.69 -3.20
CA PHE A 187 -10.49 -3.76 -4.66
C PHE A 187 -10.74 -2.36 -5.24
N MET A 188 -9.67 -1.71 -5.69
CA MET A 188 -9.70 -0.29 -6.08
C MET A 188 -10.55 -0.01 -7.31
N ASP A 189 -10.63 -0.96 -8.23
CA ASP A 189 -11.57 -0.91 -9.37
C ASP A 189 -13.03 -0.89 -8.92
N ASN A 190 -13.40 -1.72 -7.92
CA ASN A 190 -14.72 -1.72 -7.35
C ASN A 190 -15.00 -0.47 -6.52
N PHE A 191 -14.02 -0.01 -5.73
CA PHE A 191 -14.15 1.25 -4.98
C PHE A 191 -14.46 2.40 -5.93
N ASN A 192 -13.73 2.52 -7.03
CA ASN A 192 -13.94 3.58 -8.01
C ASN A 192 -15.20 3.40 -8.85
N LYS A 193 -15.60 2.16 -9.15
CA LYS A 193 -16.80 1.87 -9.93
C LYS A 193 -18.10 2.17 -9.17
N TYR A 194 -18.12 1.89 -7.87
CA TYR A 194 -19.34 1.94 -7.06
C TYR A 194 -19.37 3.09 -6.04
N SER A 195 -18.33 3.94 -6.03
CA SER A 195 -18.33 5.16 -5.22
C SER A 195 -19.30 6.20 -5.80
N GLY A 196 -19.69 7.16 -4.97
CA GLY A 196 -20.44 8.33 -5.42
C GLY A 196 -19.61 9.37 -6.18
N TYR A 197 -18.31 9.13 -6.39
CA TYR A 197 -17.40 10.05 -7.06
C TYR A 197 -17.13 9.62 -8.50
N ASN A 198 -16.83 10.61 -9.34
CA ASN A 198 -16.34 10.35 -10.68
C ASN A 198 -14.83 10.08 -10.61
N ASP A 199 -14.41 8.85 -10.89
CA ASP A 199 -13.01 8.40 -10.81
C ASP A 199 -12.04 9.15 -11.73
N LYS A 200 -12.55 9.81 -12.79
CA LYS A 200 -11.74 10.67 -13.67
C LYS A 200 -11.37 12.00 -13.02
N VAL A 201 -12.16 12.47 -12.06
CA VAL A 201 -12.00 13.76 -11.40
C VAL A 201 -11.48 13.58 -9.98
N ALA A 202 -12.09 12.67 -9.22
CA ALA A 202 -11.79 12.40 -7.81
C ALA A 202 -11.74 10.88 -7.56
N PRO A 203 -10.68 10.20 -8.02
CA PRO A 203 -10.54 8.76 -7.80
C PRO A 203 -10.36 8.45 -6.32
N VAL A 204 -11.03 7.40 -5.86
CA VAL A 204 -10.79 6.81 -4.54
C VAL A 204 -9.41 6.17 -4.51
N ARG A 205 -8.55 6.57 -3.58
CA ARG A 205 -7.16 6.13 -3.50
C ARG A 205 -6.79 5.43 -2.21
N GLN A 206 -7.62 5.55 -1.19
CA GLN A 206 -7.39 4.94 0.12
C GLN A 206 -8.70 4.77 0.87
N SER A 207 -8.65 4.24 2.06
CA SER A 207 -9.78 4.13 2.97
C SER A 207 -9.39 4.65 4.35
N ASN A 208 -10.37 4.79 5.23
CA ASN A 208 -10.18 5.13 6.64
C ASN A 208 -9.64 3.94 7.45
N LEU A 209 -9.66 4.05 8.78
CA LEU A 209 -9.12 3.04 9.71
C LEU A 209 -9.73 1.64 9.53
N CYS A 210 -11.04 1.53 9.38
CA CYS A 210 -11.74 0.24 9.34
C CYS A 210 -12.17 -0.18 7.93
N VAL A 211 -11.75 0.57 6.92
CA VAL A 211 -11.98 0.30 5.48
C VAL A 211 -13.47 0.37 5.08
N GLU A 212 -14.30 1.06 5.86
CA GLU A 212 -15.72 1.27 5.55
C GLU A 212 -16.01 2.58 4.79
N ILE A 213 -15.04 3.50 4.69
CA ILE A 213 -15.16 4.77 3.96
C ILE A 213 -14.11 4.83 2.85
N SER A 214 -14.57 4.92 1.61
CA SER A 214 -13.72 5.11 0.43
C SER A 214 -13.35 6.60 0.25
N GLN A 215 -12.08 6.94 0.14
CA GLN A 215 -11.52 8.31 0.09
C GLN A 215 -10.55 8.50 -1.08
#